data_5b3c682be7cc77ad9c09809a6ac3db1c
#
_entry.id   5b3c682be7cc77ad9c09809a6ac3db1c
#
_cell.length_a   1.000
_cell.length_b   1.000
_cell.length_c   1.000
_cell.angle_alpha   90.00
_cell.angle_beta   90.00
_cell.angle_gamma   90.00
#
_symmetry.space_group_name_H-M   'P 1'
#
loop_
_entity.id
_entity.type
_entity.pdbx_description
1 polymer ?
#
loop_
_entity_poly.entity_id
_entity_poly.type
_entity_poly.pdbx_seq_one_letter_code
_entity_poly.pdbx_strand_id
1 'polypeptide(L)'
;EDCDPGTFNGETGKGLRISCNICSHGQYSSAGATTCIACASGRFISDLGLDITFHDDGSDCKICPGGTYSDTSAGGCIKCPGGKWQDDDGKTEANHKGLASCKTCPVGKYSEIGALKCEQCPPGLYNDGTNKEGISSCKVCSKGMYTETPGTETCKKCAVGQYIADDGVHRIHHLKCKICAAGYWTATVETQHCIGCVKGKYLSDKAFISSKHDAESDCVICPDGHYNEIVGSSKCFECAPGRYINDAGITVSKHNAKSSCLACVVGQYAINWGTKLCTLCAKGRYNGLTAQIYPSACLICNAGKYADVSSSSTCKECGKGTFLMDDGTTASDHDNPNDCIVCKSGQYATSTKTKRCTRCEIGKILTDEGTDATKHDKEDQCVDCPTGKYTSYDGS
;
A
#
# COMPACT_ATOMS: atom_id res chain seq x y z
N GLU A 1 -6.55 78.08 53.43
CA GLU A 1 -5.71 77.56 52.30
C GLU A 1 -6.36 76.33 51.68
N ASP A 2 -6.30 76.24 50.40
CA ASP A 2 -6.80 75.10 49.63
C ASP A 2 -5.85 73.89 49.79
N CYS A 3 -6.41 72.67 49.70
CA CYS A 3 -5.58 71.46 49.53
C CYS A 3 -4.79 71.57 48.21
N ASP A 4 -3.55 71.10 48.21
CA ASP A 4 -2.76 71.07 46.99
C ASP A 4 -3.41 70.13 45.95
N PRO A 5 -3.18 70.38 44.63
CA PRO A 5 -3.60 69.47 43.61
C PRO A 5 -3.13 68.03 43.93
N GLY A 6 -3.90 66.98 43.62
CA GLY A 6 -3.63 65.62 43.99
C GLY A 6 -4.11 65.18 45.37
N THR A 7 -4.62 66.18 46.16
CA THR A 7 -5.14 65.90 47.51
C THR A 7 -6.59 66.41 47.66
N PHE A 8 -7.32 65.88 48.61
CA PHE A 8 -8.69 66.26 48.91
C PHE A 8 -8.99 66.29 50.40
N ASN A 9 -9.95 67.11 50.79
CA ASN A 9 -10.48 67.09 52.13
C ASN A 9 -12.02 67.33 52.12
N GLY A 10 -12.78 66.27 52.43
CA GLY A 10 -14.28 66.31 52.51
C GLY A 10 -14.84 66.74 53.84
N GLU A 11 -14.00 67.08 54.81
CA GLU A 11 -14.48 67.43 56.17
C GLU A 11 -14.37 68.94 56.40
N THR A 12 -15.37 69.51 56.98
CA THR A 12 -15.40 70.93 57.38
C THR A 12 -14.71 71.16 58.74
N GLY A 13 -14.06 72.30 58.86
CA GLY A 13 -13.49 72.73 60.17
C GLY A 13 -12.08 72.17 60.45
N LYS A 14 -11.38 71.57 59.46
CA LYS A 14 -10.01 71.10 59.56
C LYS A 14 -9.06 72.25 59.23
N GLY A 15 -8.15 72.57 60.17
CA GLY A 15 -7.22 73.73 60.02
C GLY A 15 -5.78 73.43 59.69
N LEU A 16 -5.41 72.20 59.36
CA LEU A 16 -4.06 71.77 59.11
C LEU A 16 -3.91 71.11 57.73
N ARG A 17 -2.84 71.44 57.03
CA ARG A 17 -2.49 70.87 55.69
C ARG A 17 -2.45 69.29 55.71
N ILE A 18 -2.10 68.72 56.84
CA ILE A 18 -2.10 67.26 57.06
C ILE A 18 -3.49 66.61 56.98
N SER A 19 -4.57 67.42 56.94
CA SER A 19 -5.94 66.93 56.75
C SER A 19 -6.29 66.71 55.29
N CYS A 20 -5.41 67.09 54.34
CA CYS A 20 -5.58 66.83 52.94
C CYS A 20 -5.01 65.43 52.62
N ASN A 21 -5.86 64.51 52.20
CA ASN A 21 -5.48 63.13 51.85
C ASN A 21 -5.13 63.07 50.40
N ILE A 22 -4.09 62.31 50.02
CA ILE A 22 -3.73 62.07 48.61
C ILE A 22 -4.83 61.24 47.95
N CYS A 23 -5.16 61.53 46.68
CA CYS A 23 -6.11 60.77 45.93
C CYS A 23 -5.55 59.34 45.76
N SER A 24 -6.43 58.40 45.92
CA SER A 24 -6.09 56.99 45.75
C SER A 24 -5.94 56.62 44.27
N HIS A 25 -5.41 55.51 44.05
CA HIS A 25 -5.25 54.79 42.81
C HIS A 25 -6.40 55.02 41.80
N GLY A 26 -6.13 55.44 40.60
CA GLY A 26 -7.11 55.72 39.54
C GLY A 26 -7.92 57.00 39.72
N GLN A 27 -7.49 57.93 40.65
CA GLN A 27 -8.18 59.16 40.93
C GLN A 27 -7.20 60.36 40.95
N TYR A 28 -7.69 61.55 40.63
CA TYR A 28 -6.95 62.79 40.66
C TYR A 28 -7.78 63.94 41.25
N SER A 29 -7.17 65.03 41.58
CA SER A 29 -7.91 66.21 42.01
C SER A 29 -7.19 67.53 41.69
N SER A 30 -7.95 68.60 41.47
CA SER A 30 -7.45 69.96 41.42
C SER A 30 -7.29 70.58 42.80
N ALA A 31 -6.64 71.72 42.89
CA ALA A 31 -6.52 72.45 44.14
C ALA A 31 -7.88 72.74 44.80
N GLY A 32 -7.96 72.57 46.13
CA GLY A 32 -9.15 72.81 46.91
C GLY A 32 -10.25 71.78 46.76
N ALA A 33 -9.94 70.60 46.24
CA ALA A 33 -10.94 69.55 46.03
C ALA A 33 -11.50 68.99 47.33
N THR A 34 -12.78 68.76 47.35
CA THR A 34 -13.48 68.04 48.44
C THR A 34 -13.56 66.52 48.24
N THR A 35 -13.39 66.07 46.98
CA THR A 35 -13.38 64.66 46.58
C THR A 35 -12.44 64.49 45.40
N CYS A 36 -11.88 63.29 45.26
CA CYS A 36 -11.13 62.94 44.08
C CYS A 36 -12.05 62.58 42.92
N ILE A 37 -11.59 62.85 41.69
CA ILE A 37 -12.25 62.54 40.42
C ILE A 37 -11.67 61.26 39.90
N ALA A 38 -12.45 60.25 39.54
CA ALA A 38 -12.00 59.05 38.94
C ALA A 38 -11.56 59.25 37.49
N CYS A 39 -10.47 58.61 37.05
CA CYS A 39 -10.13 58.52 35.65
C CYS A 39 -11.29 57.99 34.82
N ALA A 40 -11.46 58.56 33.63
CA ALA A 40 -12.46 58.06 32.69
C ALA A 40 -12.17 56.62 32.27
N SER A 41 -13.24 55.87 31.86
CA SER A 41 -13.09 54.53 31.29
C SER A 41 -12.06 54.52 30.17
N GLY A 42 -11.19 53.53 30.12
CA GLY A 42 -10.08 53.43 29.19
C GLY A 42 -8.80 54.07 29.68
N ARG A 43 -8.83 54.70 30.86
CA ARG A 43 -7.63 55.36 31.46
C ARG A 43 -7.35 54.81 32.86
N PHE A 44 -6.14 55.03 33.35
CA PHE A 44 -5.69 54.58 34.68
C PHE A 44 -4.59 55.48 35.25
N ILE A 45 -4.42 55.44 36.55
CA ILE A 45 -3.27 55.93 37.29
C ILE A 45 -2.70 54.77 38.08
N SER A 46 -1.44 54.42 37.87
CA SER A 46 -0.80 53.26 38.51
C SER A 46 -0.23 53.54 39.90
N ASP A 47 -0.06 54.81 40.26
CA ASP A 47 0.41 55.18 41.60
C ASP A 47 -0.65 54.84 42.67
N LEU A 48 -0.19 54.32 43.82
CA LEU A 48 -1.03 53.88 44.93
C LEU A 48 -1.42 55.02 45.88
N GLY A 49 -1.35 56.30 45.45
CA GLY A 49 -1.59 57.46 46.31
C GLY A 49 -0.38 57.75 47.21
N LEU A 50 0.83 57.49 46.72
CA LEU A 50 2.08 57.73 47.45
C LEU A 50 2.74 59.05 47.06
N ASP A 51 2.50 59.54 45.84
CA ASP A 51 3.08 60.76 45.30
C ASP A 51 1.98 61.61 44.66
N ILE A 52 1.79 62.84 45.25
CA ILE A 52 0.75 63.77 44.83
C ILE A 52 0.90 64.22 43.37
N THR A 53 2.10 64.24 42.83
CA THR A 53 2.41 64.70 41.44
C THR A 53 1.85 63.74 40.38
N PHE A 54 1.45 62.55 40.75
CA PHE A 54 0.75 61.61 39.86
C PHE A 54 -0.78 61.63 39.97
N HIS A 55 -1.31 62.57 40.77
CA HIS A 55 -2.73 62.72 41.05
C HIS A 55 -3.24 64.16 40.92
N ASP A 56 -2.40 65.08 40.44
CA ASP A 56 -2.66 66.51 40.49
C ASP A 56 -3.45 67.05 39.27
N ASP A 57 -3.50 66.28 38.16
CA ASP A 57 -4.22 66.69 36.96
C ASP A 57 -4.86 65.47 36.22
N GLY A 58 -5.91 65.72 35.43
CA GLY A 58 -6.53 64.71 34.60
C GLY A 58 -5.63 64.11 33.50
N SER A 59 -4.49 64.78 33.18
CA SER A 59 -3.49 64.25 32.25
C SER A 59 -2.67 63.07 32.82
N ASP A 60 -2.67 62.93 34.16
CA ASP A 60 -2.03 61.77 34.82
C ASP A 60 -2.79 60.47 34.56
N CYS A 61 -4.08 60.56 34.21
CA CYS A 61 -4.83 59.42 33.71
C CYS A 61 -4.35 58.99 32.35
N LYS A 62 -3.41 58.04 32.30
CA LYS A 62 -2.83 57.46 31.06
C LYS A 62 -3.85 56.51 30.42
N ILE A 63 -3.83 56.44 29.10
CA ILE A 63 -4.65 55.44 28.35
C ILE A 63 -4.08 54.04 28.62
N CYS A 64 -4.97 53.04 28.80
CA CYS A 64 -4.57 51.65 28.97
C CYS A 64 -3.73 51.15 27.80
N PRO A 65 -2.68 50.35 28.04
CA PRO A 65 -1.88 49.77 26.96
C PRO A 65 -2.65 48.68 26.22
N GLY A 66 -2.12 48.34 25.06
CA GLY A 66 -2.65 47.24 24.24
C GLY A 66 -2.87 45.96 25.05
N GLY A 67 -3.87 45.21 24.68
CA GLY A 67 -4.27 43.96 25.38
C GLY A 67 -5.04 44.21 26.68
N THR A 68 -5.33 45.52 27.05
CA THR A 68 -6.01 45.84 28.31
C THR A 68 -7.12 46.87 28.12
N TYR A 69 -8.03 46.91 29.07
CA TYR A 69 -9.10 47.90 29.14
C TYR A 69 -9.33 48.36 30.58
N SER A 70 -10.06 49.45 30.78
CA SER A 70 -10.60 49.77 32.10
C SER A 70 -12.06 50.14 32.00
N ASP A 71 -12.80 49.80 33.04
CA ASP A 71 -14.18 50.27 33.24
C ASP A 71 -14.15 51.67 33.88
N THR A 72 -14.97 51.95 34.87
CA THR A 72 -14.96 53.23 35.60
C THR A 72 -14.08 53.12 36.84
N SER A 73 -13.35 54.23 37.17
CA SER A 73 -12.60 54.39 38.42
C SER A 73 -11.55 53.32 38.73
N ALA A 74 -11.01 52.72 37.70
CA ALA A 74 -10.05 51.64 37.90
C ALA A 74 -8.66 52.21 38.22
N GLY A 75 -8.08 51.70 39.27
CA GLY A 75 -6.68 51.97 39.60
C GLY A 75 -5.73 51.25 38.71
N GLY A 76 -6.16 50.41 37.77
CA GLY A 76 -5.32 49.75 36.82
C GLY A 76 -6.12 49.22 35.61
N CYS A 77 -5.39 48.89 34.57
CA CYS A 77 -5.97 48.30 33.39
C CYS A 77 -6.17 46.80 33.60
N ILE A 78 -7.33 46.27 33.20
CA ILE A 78 -7.70 44.87 33.24
C ILE A 78 -7.26 44.24 31.92
N LYS A 79 -6.59 43.10 31.97
CA LYS A 79 -6.20 42.37 30.76
C LYS A 79 -7.42 41.80 30.04
N CYS A 80 -7.45 41.88 28.72
CA CYS A 80 -8.46 41.15 27.93
C CYS A 80 -8.39 39.67 28.27
N PRO A 81 -9.52 38.99 28.46
CA PRO A 81 -9.51 37.56 28.73
C PRO A 81 -8.98 36.76 27.55
N GLY A 82 -8.51 35.55 27.81
CA GLY A 82 -8.11 34.61 26.77
C GLY A 82 -9.21 34.43 25.71
N GLY A 83 -8.83 34.25 24.46
CA GLY A 83 -9.76 34.23 23.33
C GLY A 83 -10.15 35.61 22.81
N LYS A 84 -9.71 36.69 23.49
CA LYS A 84 -9.89 38.06 23.06
C LYS A 84 -8.58 38.82 22.95
N TRP A 85 -8.55 39.85 22.15
CA TRP A 85 -7.37 40.65 21.86
C TRP A 85 -7.68 42.11 21.63
N GLN A 86 -6.68 42.97 21.77
CA GLN A 86 -6.79 44.38 21.54
C GLN A 86 -5.45 44.96 21.10
N ASP A 87 -5.39 45.55 19.93
CA ASP A 87 -4.17 45.99 19.19
C ASP A 87 -3.80 47.47 19.33
N ASP A 88 -4.57 48.24 20.07
CA ASP A 88 -4.27 49.65 20.28
C ASP A 88 -3.19 49.80 21.37
N ASP A 89 -2.12 50.51 21.05
CA ASP A 89 -0.95 50.75 21.92
C ASP A 89 -1.19 51.87 22.97
N GLY A 90 -2.42 52.13 23.39
CA GLY A 90 -2.75 53.21 24.28
C GLY A 90 -2.80 54.55 23.57
N LYS A 91 -3.12 54.60 22.30
CA LYS A 91 -3.25 55.84 21.51
C LYS A 91 -4.67 56.39 21.52
N THR A 92 -5.68 55.53 21.59
CA THR A 92 -7.07 55.93 21.46
C THR A 92 -7.87 55.44 22.66
N GLU A 93 -8.25 56.34 23.54
CA GLU A 93 -9.05 56.02 24.76
C GLU A 93 -10.31 55.20 24.48
N ALA A 94 -11.02 55.53 23.40
CA ALA A 94 -12.26 54.83 23.03
C ALA A 94 -12.08 53.30 22.84
N ASN A 95 -10.86 52.87 22.45
CA ASN A 95 -10.51 51.47 22.23
C ASN A 95 -10.20 50.69 23.52
N HIS A 96 -10.24 51.34 24.68
CA HIS A 96 -9.94 50.74 25.98
C HIS A 96 -11.11 50.80 26.96
N LYS A 97 -12.30 51.23 26.50
CA LYS A 97 -13.50 51.41 27.35
C LYS A 97 -14.24 50.11 27.55
N GLY A 98 -13.96 49.45 28.65
CA GLY A 98 -14.66 48.22 29.05
C GLY A 98 -14.31 46.99 28.26
N LEU A 99 -14.85 45.83 28.66
CA LEU A 99 -14.60 44.51 28.03
C LEU A 99 -15.01 44.46 26.55
N ALA A 100 -15.95 45.31 26.11
CA ALA A 100 -16.40 45.39 24.72
C ALA A 100 -15.29 45.80 23.75
N SER A 101 -14.27 46.49 24.25
CA SER A 101 -13.09 46.88 23.43
C SER A 101 -12.15 45.71 23.10
N CYS A 102 -12.22 44.60 23.84
CA CYS A 102 -11.49 43.37 23.56
C CYS A 102 -12.21 42.60 22.46
N LYS A 103 -11.62 42.57 21.26
CA LYS A 103 -12.12 41.90 20.05
C LYS A 103 -12.02 40.37 20.22
N THR A 104 -13.01 39.63 19.75
CA THR A 104 -13.02 38.17 19.80
C THR A 104 -12.14 37.55 18.73
N CYS A 105 -11.31 36.54 19.04
CA CYS A 105 -10.58 35.77 18.08
C CYS A 105 -11.54 34.96 17.21
N PRO A 106 -11.37 35.01 15.88
CA PRO A 106 -12.16 34.19 14.95
C PRO A 106 -11.77 32.71 15.01
N VAL A 107 -12.55 31.88 14.34
CA VAL A 107 -12.23 30.46 14.15
C VAL A 107 -10.82 30.25 13.60
N GLY A 108 -10.19 29.10 13.90
CA GLY A 108 -8.80 28.82 13.51
C GLY A 108 -7.75 29.55 14.36
N LYS A 109 -8.14 30.46 15.25
CA LYS A 109 -7.23 31.27 16.06
C LYS A 109 -7.55 31.21 17.55
N TYR A 110 -6.56 31.54 18.36
CA TYR A 110 -6.65 31.64 19.83
C TYR A 110 -5.85 32.83 20.34
N SER A 111 -6.03 33.19 21.59
CA SER A 111 -5.16 34.15 22.27
C SER A 111 -5.02 33.82 23.75
N GLU A 112 -3.89 34.23 24.31
CA GLU A 112 -3.68 34.24 25.76
C GLU A 112 -4.29 35.52 26.39
N ILE A 113 -4.34 35.55 27.71
CA ILE A 113 -4.84 36.71 28.49
C ILE A 113 -3.92 37.93 28.18
N GLY A 114 -4.55 39.05 27.84
CA GLY A 114 -3.82 40.30 27.54
C GLY A 114 -3.16 40.33 26.18
N ALA A 115 -3.62 39.54 25.24
CA ALA A 115 -3.02 39.44 23.89
C ALA A 115 -3.29 40.70 23.05
N LEU A 116 -2.26 41.09 22.25
CA LEU A 116 -2.35 42.17 21.26
C LEU A 116 -2.95 41.65 19.93
N LYS A 117 -2.90 40.39 19.67
CA LYS A 117 -3.40 39.72 18.45
C LYS A 117 -3.83 38.27 18.72
N CYS A 118 -4.60 37.70 17.82
CA CYS A 118 -4.88 36.30 17.84
C CYS A 118 -3.77 35.52 17.11
N GLU A 119 -3.29 34.43 17.69
CA GLU A 119 -2.38 33.51 17.10
C GLU A 119 -3.14 32.42 16.31
N GLN A 120 -2.54 31.90 15.26
CA GLN A 120 -3.16 30.84 14.44
C GLN A 120 -2.87 29.46 15.03
N CYS A 121 -3.86 28.56 15.04
CA CYS A 121 -3.58 27.15 15.29
C CYS A 121 -2.53 26.65 14.29
N PRO A 122 -1.47 25.98 14.77
CA PRO A 122 -0.46 25.42 13.89
C PRO A 122 -1.03 24.33 12.95
N PRO A 123 -0.35 24.02 11.80
CA PRO A 123 -0.73 22.91 10.94
C PRO A 123 -0.88 21.60 11.72
N GLY A 124 -1.82 20.76 11.32
CA GLY A 124 -2.22 19.54 12.03
C GLY A 124 -3.23 19.78 13.16
N LEU A 125 -3.47 21.06 13.50
CA LEU A 125 -4.46 21.49 14.49
C LEU A 125 -5.51 22.40 13.83
N TYR A 126 -6.73 22.33 14.33
CA TYR A 126 -7.84 23.18 13.92
C TYR A 126 -8.60 23.75 15.12
N ASN A 127 -9.38 24.79 14.88
CA ASN A 127 -10.26 25.36 15.88
C ASN A 127 -11.59 25.80 15.24
N ASP A 128 -12.66 25.12 15.58
CA ASP A 128 -14.01 25.28 15.05
C ASP A 128 -14.85 26.34 15.77
N GLY A 129 -14.31 27.01 16.77
CA GLY A 129 -15.02 28.00 17.57
C GLY A 129 -14.30 29.33 17.68
N THR A 130 -15.04 30.37 18.00
CA THR A 130 -14.52 31.70 18.33
C THR A 130 -14.17 31.79 19.82
N ASN A 131 -13.46 32.87 20.19
CA ASN A 131 -13.15 33.20 21.60
C ASN A 131 -12.40 32.08 22.34
N LYS A 132 -11.41 31.50 21.72
CA LYS A 132 -10.62 30.36 22.25
C LYS A 132 -9.37 30.82 22.96
N GLU A 133 -9.24 30.39 24.23
CA GLU A 133 -8.11 30.69 25.10
C GLU A 133 -6.99 29.65 24.92
N GLY A 134 -5.76 30.11 24.68
CA GLY A 134 -4.58 29.30 24.66
C GLY A 134 -4.50 28.28 23.51
N ILE A 135 -3.27 27.79 23.25
CA ILE A 135 -3.01 26.80 22.23
C ILE A 135 -3.73 25.46 22.49
N SER A 136 -4.04 25.15 23.75
CA SER A 136 -4.78 23.95 24.15
C SER A 136 -6.19 23.87 23.57
N SER A 137 -6.75 25.00 23.14
CA SER A 137 -8.03 25.05 22.43
C SER A 137 -7.97 24.59 20.97
N CYS A 138 -6.76 24.49 20.40
CA CYS A 138 -6.55 23.95 19.06
C CYS A 138 -6.57 22.43 19.13
N LYS A 139 -7.53 21.80 18.47
CA LYS A 139 -7.75 20.34 18.45
C LYS A 139 -6.90 19.68 17.37
N VAL A 140 -6.34 18.50 17.64
CA VAL A 140 -5.69 17.68 16.60
C VAL A 140 -6.74 17.16 15.64
N CYS A 141 -6.42 17.11 14.34
CA CYS A 141 -7.30 16.48 13.35
C CYS A 141 -7.54 15.00 13.72
N SER A 142 -8.74 14.50 13.47
CA SER A 142 -9.07 13.11 13.69
C SER A 142 -8.46 12.21 12.59
N LYS A 143 -8.54 10.88 12.78
CA LYS A 143 -8.07 9.89 11.82
C LYS A 143 -8.60 10.16 10.41
N GLY A 144 -7.78 9.91 9.39
CA GLY A 144 -8.16 10.16 8.01
C GLY A 144 -8.30 11.62 7.61
N MET A 145 -7.96 12.57 8.52
CA MET A 145 -8.08 14.00 8.28
C MET A 145 -6.78 14.74 8.57
N TYR A 146 -6.54 15.86 7.86
CA TYR A 146 -5.31 16.65 7.98
C TYR A 146 -5.54 18.14 7.75
N THR A 147 -4.56 18.96 8.15
CA THR A 147 -4.41 20.34 7.70
C THR A 147 -2.95 20.72 7.57
N GLU A 148 -2.58 21.28 6.43
CA GLU A 148 -1.22 21.75 6.10
C GLU A 148 -1.03 23.24 6.35
N THR A 149 -2.12 23.99 6.50
CA THR A 149 -2.11 25.44 6.67
C THR A 149 -2.46 25.82 8.10
N PRO A 150 -1.78 26.85 8.66
CA PRO A 150 -2.14 27.38 9.98
C PRO A 150 -3.46 28.12 9.92
N GLY A 151 -4.14 28.23 11.09
CA GLY A 151 -5.36 28.99 11.24
C GLY A 151 -6.59 28.36 10.60
N THR A 152 -6.60 27.03 10.46
CA THR A 152 -7.68 26.30 9.82
C THR A 152 -8.87 26.11 10.79
N GLU A 153 -10.07 26.31 10.27
CA GLU A 153 -11.34 26.08 11.00
C GLU A 153 -11.68 24.59 11.08
N THR A 154 -11.44 23.85 10.01
CA THR A 154 -11.76 22.41 9.90
C THR A 154 -10.64 21.66 9.23
N CYS A 155 -10.49 20.37 9.54
CA CYS A 155 -9.54 19.50 8.85
C CYS A 155 -10.08 19.02 7.49
N LYS A 156 -9.18 18.86 6.52
CA LYS A 156 -9.48 18.26 5.22
C LYS A 156 -9.47 16.74 5.33
N LYS A 157 -10.32 16.06 4.58
CA LYS A 157 -10.34 14.59 4.48
C LYS A 157 -9.25 14.09 3.54
N CYS A 158 -8.59 12.99 3.88
CA CYS A 158 -7.76 12.27 2.93
C CYS A 158 -8.62 11.80 1.75
N ALA A 159 -8.09 11.94 0.54
CA ALA A 159 -8.73 11.43 -0.67
C ALA A 159 -8.62 9.90 -0.75
N VAL A 160 -9.33 9.29 -1.70
CA VAL A 160 -9.18 7.87 -2.04
C VAL A 160 -7.72 7.54 -2.36
N GLY A 161 -7.29 6.34 -2.06
CA GLY A 161 -5.88 5.94 -2.20
C GLY A 161 -4.95 6.50 -1.11
N GLN A 162 -5.47 7.26 -0.14
CA GLN A 162 -4.69 7.90 0.92
C GLN A 162 -5.28 7.63 2.30
N TYR A 163 -4.43 7.65 3.33
CA TYR A 163 -4.83 7.39 4.70
C TYR A 163 -4.00 8.16 5.74
N ILE A 164 -4.53 8.25 6.95
CA ILE A 164 -3.81 8.63 8.18
C ILE A 164 -4.22 7.65 9.28
N ALA A 165 -3.24 6.92 9.81
CA ALA A 165 -3.47 5.88 10.83
C ALA A 165 -3.58 6.44 12.25
N ASP A 166 -3.04 7.63 12.51
CA ASP A 166 -3.10 8.29 13.82
C ASP A 166 -4.54 8.61 14.20
N ASP A 167 -4.88 8.41 15.46
CA ASP A 167 -6.24 8.60 16.00
C ASP A 167 -6.53 10.01 16.53
N GLY A 168 -5.67 10.99 16.21
CA GLY A 168 -5.81 12.38 16.63
C GLY A 168 -4.99 12.73 17.89
N VAL A 169 -3.97 11.95 18.19
CA VAL A 169 -3.05 12.20 19.32
C VAL A 169 -1.86 13.08 18.94
N HIS A 170 -1.25 12.82 17.79
CA HIS A 170 0.00 13.46 17.39
C HIS A 170 -0.18 14.40 16.18
N ARG A 171 -0.15 15.70 16.42
CA ARG A 171 -0.28 16.76 15.41
C ARG A 171 0.58 16.53 14.14
N ILE A 172 1.83 16.06 14.30
CA ILE A 172 2.78 15.88 13.20
C ILE A 172 2.34 14.81 12.18
N HIS A 173 1.46 13.90 12.57
CA HIS A 173 0.93 12.87 11.68
C HIS A 173 -0.24 13.38 10.82
N HIS A 174 -0.81 14.55 11.17
CA HIS A 174 -1.96 15.17 10.51
C HIS A 174 -1.61 16.35 9.59
N LEU A 175 -0.35 16.44 9.16
CA LEU A 175 0.10 17.50 8.23
C LEU A 175 -0.27 17.20 6.78
N LYS A 176 -0.26 15.92 6.38
CA LYS A 176 -0.63 15.44 5.05
C LYS A 176 -1.00 13.96 5.08
N CYS A 177 -1.84 13.53 4.14
CA CYS A 177 -2.18 12.11 3.99
C CYS A 177 -1.02 11.31 3.37
N LYS A 178 -0.91 10.05 3.76
CA LYS A 178 0.02 9.07 3.17
C LYS A 178 -0.72 8.30 2.08
N ILE A 179 -0.08 8.03 0.95
CA ILE A 179 -0.60 7.14 -0.08
C ILE A 179 -0.49 5.69 0.43
N CYS A 180 -1.47 4.85 0.11
CA CYS A 180 -1.44 3.42 0.43
C CYS A 180 -0.16 2.78 -0.11
N ALA A 181 0.46 1.92 0.68
CA ALA A 181 1.67 1.20 0.27
C ALA A 181 1.37 0.19 -0.86
N ALA A 182 2.41 -0.28 -1.54
CA ALA A 182 2.30 -1.36 -2.51
C ALA A 182 1.55 -2.56 -1.91
N GLY A 183 0.66 -3.14 -2.68
CA GLY A 183 -0.24 -4.21 -2.22
C GLY A 183 -1.54 -3.73 -1.56
N TYR A 184 -1.70 -2.42 -1.32
CA TYR A 184 -2.84 -1.87 -0.57
C TYR A 184 -3.54 -0.74 -1.32
N TRP A 185 -4.84 -0.61 -1.11
CA TRP A 185 -5.71 0.37 -1.74
C TRP A 185 -6.84 0.83 -0.81
N THR A 186 -7.53 1.93 -1.14
CA THR A 186 -8.78 2.36 -0.47
C THR A 186 -9.64 3.20 -1.40
N ALA A 187 -10.91 2.83 -1.56
CA ALA A 187 -11.90 3.58 -2.31
C ALA A 187 -12.68 4.59 -1.44
N THR A 188 -12.37 4.67 -0.15
CA THR A 188 -13.07 5.55 0.77
C THR A 188 -12.19 6.73 1.18
N VAL A 189 -12.81 7.91 1.26
CA VAL A 189 -12.19 9.10 1.85
C VAL A 189 -12.12 8.97 3.37
N GLU A 190 -11.27 9.77 4.02
CA GLU A 190 -11.18 9.80 5.50
C GLU A 190 -10.78 8.44 6.12
N THR A 191 -9.97 7.67 5.41
CA THR A 191 -9.59 6.32 5.81
C THR A 191 -8.41 6.32 6.78
N GLN A 192 -8.52 5.44 7.81
CA GLN A 192 -7.44 5.17 8.75
C GLN A 192 -6.48 4.09 8.25
N HIS A 193 -6.96 3.12 7.49
CA HIS A 193 -6.20 1.97 6.98
C HIS A 193 -6.53 1.70 5.52
N CYS A 194 -5.51 1.26 4.78
CA CYS A 194 -5.70 0.74 3.44
C CYS A 194 -6.05 -0.75 3.48
N ILE A 195 -6.79 -1.22 2.47
CA ILE A 195 -7.23 -2.61 2.29
C ILE A 195 -6.18 -3.33 1.47
N GLY A 196 -5.74 -4.51 1.89
CA GLY A 196 -4.80 -5.35 1.12
C GLY A 196 -5.47 -6.01 -0.09
N CYS A 197 -4.78 -6.05 -1.24
CA CYS A 197 -5.18 -6.86 -2.37
C CYS A 197 -5.36 -8.31 -1.93
N VAL A 198 -6.42 -8.95 -2.36
CA VAL A 198 -6.73 -10.35 -2.01
C VAL A 198 -5.68 -11.31 -2.59
N LYS A 199 -5.57 -12.52 -2.04
CA LYS A 199 -4.74 -13.59 -2.60
C LYS A 199 -5.02 -13.79 -4.08
N GLY A 200 -4.00 -14.04 -4.87
CA GLY A 200 -4.08 -14.15 -6.32
C GLY A 200 -3.95 -12.81 -7.06
N LYS A 201 -3.95 -11.69 -6.33
CA LYS A 201 -3.75 -10.34 -6.87
C LYS A 201 -2.53 -9.68 -6.25
N TYR A 202 -1.98 -8.67 -6.92
CA TYR A 202 -0.89 -7.83 -6.44
C TYR A 202 -1.04 -6.38 -6.91
N LEU A 203 -0.34 -5.46 -6.26
CA LEU A 203 -0.28 -4.06 -6.66
C LEU A 203 1.17 -3.58 -6.46
N SER A 204 1.87 -3.31 -7.55
CA SER A 204 3.32 -3.05 -7.54
C SER A 204 3.71 -1.59 -7.35
N ASP A 205 2.79 -0.64 -7.50
CA ASP A 205 3.09 0.78 -7.30
C ASP A 205 3.60 1.04 -5.87
N LYS A 206 4.71 1.80 -5.75
CA LYS A 206 5.38 2.06 -4.46
C LYS A 206 4.85 3.31 -3.76
N ALA A 207 3.57 3.56 -3.80
CA ALA A 207 2.93 4.73 -3.18
C ALA A 207 3.39 6.08 -3.78
N PHE A 208 3.63 6.14 -5.08
CA PHE A 208 3.96 7.37 -5.77
C PHE A 208 2.70 8.10 -6.28
N ILE A 209 1.67 7.38 -6.66
CA ILE A 209 0.48 7.93 -7.31
C ILE A 209 -0.78 7.40 -6.61
N SER A 210 -1.54 8.28 -5.96
CA SER A 210 -2.76 7.89 -5.21
C SER A 210 -3.82 7.23 -6.09
N SER A 211 -3.98 7.65 -7.36
CA SER A 211 -4.92 7.04 -8.31
C SER A 211 -4.56 5.63 -8.77
N LYS A 212 -3.43 5.08 -8.29
CA LYS A 212 -3.06 3.67 -8.45
C LYS A 212 -3.39 2.83 -7.21
N HIS A 213 -4.01 3.45 -6.22
CA HIS A 213 -4.37 2.84 -4.93
C HIS A 213 -5.80 3.19 -4.52
N ASP A 214 -6.63 3.71 -5.43
CA ASP A 214 -7.94 4.28 -5.13
C ASP A 214 -9.11 3.33 -5.39
N ALA A 215 -8.86 2.16 -6.01
CA ALA A 215 -9.87 1.17 -6.32
C ALA A 215 -9.37 -0.28 -6.20
N GLU A 216 -10.28 -1.24 -5.96
CA GLU A 216 -9.94 -2.67 -5.98
C GLU A 216 -9.40 -3.13 -7.35
N SER A 217 -9.79 -2.47 -8.43
CA SER A 217 -9.30 -2.74 -9.79
C SER A 217 -7.81 -2.50 -9.98
N ASP A 218 -7.17 -1.72 -9.10
CA ASP A 218 -5.72 -1.50 -9.12
C ASP A 218 -4.94 -2.75 -8.70
N CYS A 219 -5.60 -3.66 -7.97
CA CYS A 219 -5.08 -4.98 -7.66
C CYS A 219 -5.17 -5.89 -8.88
N VAL A 220 -4.05 -6.09 -9.57
CA VAL A 220 -3.94 -6.90 -10.78
C VAL A 220 -3.84 -8.39 -10.42
N ILE A 221 -4.51 -9.26 -11.17
CA ILE A 221 -4.39 -10.72 -11.01
C ILE A 221 -2.98 -11.15 -11.45
N CYS A 222 -2.40 -12.12 -10.75
CA CYS A 222 -1.09 -12.67 -11.13
C CYS A 222 -1.14 -13.23 -12.56
N PRO A 223 -0.07 -13.02 -13.39
CA PRO A 223 -0.03 -13.55 -14.75
C PRO A 223 0.20 -15.07 -14.76
N ASP A 224 0.15 -15.67 -15.95
CA ASP A 224 0.52 -17.08 -16.17
C ASP A 224 1.82 -17.45 -15.44
N GLY A 225 1.90 -18.67 -14.96
CA GLY A 225 3.07 -19.17 -14.25
C GLY A 225 3.26 -18.60 -12.84
N HIS A 226 2.41 -17.68 -12.38
CA HIS A 226 2.59 -16.99 -11.12
C HIS A 226 1.37 -17.13 -10.20
N TYR A 227 1.61 -17.05 -8.90
CA TYR A 227 0.58 -17.09 -7.86
C TYR A 227 0.91 -16.12 -6.73
N ASN A 228 -0.07 -15.84 -5.88
CA ASN A 228 0.13 -15.06 -4.65
C ASN A 228 -0.80 -15.56 -3.54
N GLU A 229 -0.24 -16.05 -2.44
CA GLU A 229 -0.98 -16.55 -1.27
C GLU A 229 -1.02 -15.58 -0.09
N ILE A 230 -0.54 -14.33 -0.30
CA ILE A 230 -0.41 -13.30 0.74
C ILE A 230 -1.35 -12.14 0.41
N VAL A 231 -2.18 -11.73 1.36
CA VAL A 231 -2.99 -10.51 1.26
C VAL A 231 -2.07 -9.29 1.35
N GLY A 232 -2.31 -8.28 0.50
CA GLY A 232 -1.50 -7.06 0.50
C GLY A 232 -0.13 -7.22 -0.16
N SER A 233 0.01 -8.13 -1.10
CA SER A 233 1.27 -8.37 -1.79
C SER A 233 1.55 -7.37 -2.91
N SER A 234 2.81 -6.94 -3.01
CA SER A 234 3.30 -6.08 -4.10
C SER A 234 3.78 -6.83 -5.33
N LYS A 235 3.86 -8.17 -5.29
CA LYS A 235 4.35 -9.03 -6.38
C LYS A 235 3.72 -10.41 -6.30
N CYS A 236 3.81 -11.13 -7.42
CA CYS A 236 3.47 -12.55 -7.49
C CYS A 236 4.73 -13.41 -7.34
N PHE A 237 4.55 -14.65 -6.89
CA PHE A 237 5.57 -15.70 -6.81
C PHE A 237 5.50 -16.58 -8.05
N GLU A 238 6.62 -17.06 -8.52
CA GLU A 238 6.71 -17.95 -9.68
C GLU A 238 6.45 -19.41 -9.28
N CYS A 239 5.74 -20.15 -10.14
CA CYS A 239 5.69 -21.60 -10.05
C CYS A 239 7.09 -22.19 -10.21
N ALA A 240 7.43 -23.18 -9.39
CA ALA A 240 8.69 -23.89 -9.48
C ALA A 240 8.80 -24.68 -10.80
N PRO A 241 10.02 -25.00 -11.28
CA PRO A 241 10.23 -25.88 -12.41
C PRO A 241 9.42 -27.20 -12.28
N GLY A 242 9.01 -27.76 -13.39
CA GLY A 242 8.12 -28.92 -13.43
C GLY A 242 6.64 -28.60 -13.20
N ARG A 243 6.31 -27.32 -12.97
CA ARG A 243 4.93 -26.86 -12.71
C ARG A 243 4.58 -25.66 -13.59
N TYR A 244 3.27 -25.44 -13.77
CA TYR A 244 2.75 -24.37 -14.62
C TYR A 244 1.41 -23.83 -14.12
N ILE A 245 1.07 -22.62 -14.56
CA ILE A 245 -0.29 -22.05 -14.53
C ILE A 245 -0.58 -21.45 -15.90
N ASN A 246 -1.68 -21.83 -16.51
CA ASN A 246 -2.15 -21.31 -17.80
C ASN A 246 -3.55 -20.74 -17.65
N ASP A 247 -3.66 -19.49 -17.26
CA ASP A 247 -4.94 -18.80 -17.04
C ASP A 247 -4.95 -17.36 -17.57
N ALA A 248 -3.86 -16.86 -18.11
CA ALA A 248 -3.68 -15.49 -18.60
C ALA A 248 -4.08 -14.38 -17.60
N GLY A 249 -4.06 -14.67 -16.28
CA GLY A 249 -4.44 -13.72 -15.25
C GLY A 249 -5.93 -13.34 -15.26
N ILE A 250 -6.79 -14.29 -15.60
CA ILE A 250 -8.25 -14.05 -15.71
C ILE A 250 -8.97 -14.44 -14.43
N THR A 251 -8.59 -15.57 -13.81
CA THR A 251 -9.31 -16.16 -12.68
C THR A 251 -8.51 -16.09 -11.39
N VAL A 252 -8.89 -15.22 -10.46
CA VAL A 252 -8.20 -15.03 -9.16
C VAL A 252 -7.95 -16.34 -8.42
N SER A 253 -8.94 -17.24 -8.36
CA SER A 253 -8.84 -18.51 -7.64
C SER A 253 -7.76 -19.46 -8.17
N LYS A 254 -7.36 -19.31 -9.44
CA LYS A 254 -6.28 -20.11 -10.04
C LYS A 254 -4.88 -19.55 -9.75
N HIS A 255 -4.80 -18.41 -9.06
CA HIS A 255 -3.54 -17.75 -8.73
C HIS A 255 -3.37 -17.49 -7.22
N ASN A 256 -4.27 -17.99 -6.37
CA ASN A 256 -4.37 -17.60 -4.97
C ASN A 256 -3.56 -18.46 -3.99
N ALA A 257 -2.88 -19.50 -4.46
CA ALA A 257 -2.10 -20.41 -3.64
C ALA A 257 -0.97 -21.09 -4.44
N LYS A 258 0.08 -21.54 -3.76
CA LYS A 258 1.15 -22.36 -4.36
C LYS A 258 0.63 -23.65 -5.00
N SER A 259 -0.44 -24.23 -4.45
CA SER A 259 -1.10 -25.42 -4.99
C SER A 259 -1.78 -25.19 -6.35
N SER A 260 -1.99 -23.94 -6.74
CA SER A 260 -2.48 -23.58 -8.08
C SER A 260 -1.46 -23.91 -9.19
N CYS A 261 -0.18 -24.04 -8.85
CA CYS A 261 0.88 -24.48 -9.77
C CYS A 261 0.71 -25.97 -10.06
N LEU A 262 0.09 -26.30 -11.20
CA LEU A 262 -0.16 -27.67 -11.63
C LEU A 262 1.15 -28.35 -12.05
N ALA A 263 1.30 -29.63 -11.75
CA ALA A 263 2.44 -30.41 -12.22
C ALA A 263 2.34 -30.65 -13.74
N CYS A 264 3.45 -30.58 -14.46
CA CYS A 264 3.52 -31.07 -15.83
C CYS A 264 3.10 -32.53 -15.85
N VAL A 265 2.21 -32.90 -16.75
CA VAL A 265 1.76 -34.29 -16.91
C VAL A 265 2.83 -35.15 -17.57
N VAL A 266 2.63 -36.44 -17.60
CA VAL A 266 3.50 -37.40 -18.32
C VAL A 266 3.73 -36.93 -19.77
N GLY A 267 4.90 -37.20 -20.32
CA GLY A 267 5.28 -36.74 -21.67
C GLY A 267 5.70 -35.27 -21.75
N GLN A 268 5.78 -34.56 -20.61
CA GLN A 268 6.07 -33.11 -20.56
C GLN A 268 7.08 -32.79 -19.46
N TYR A 269 7.74 -31.63 -19.60
CA TYR A 269 8.65 -31.05 -18.61
C TYR A 269 8.62 -29.52 -18.62
N ALA A 270 9.13 -28.87 -17.56
CA ALA A 270 9.31 -27.42 -17.50
C ALA A 270 10.60 -27.05 -16.76
N ILE A 271 11.55 -26.41 -17.45
CA ILE A 271 12.85 -26.04 -16.90
C ILE A 271 12.76 -24.79 -16.04
N ASN A 272 11.96 -23.82 -16.49
CA ASN A 272 12.00 -22.45 -15.96
C ASN A 272 10.97 -22.27 -14.83
N TRP A 273 11.30 -21.37 -13.92
CA TRP A 273 10.34 -20.77 -13.00
C TRP A 273 9.30 -19.97 -13.79
N GLY A 274 8.10 -19.84 -13.26
CA GLY A 274 7.04 -19.03 -13.87
C GLY A 274 6.52 -19.57 -15.21
N THR A 275 6.64 -20.89 -15.45
CA THR A 275 6.22 -21.53 -16.71
C THR A 275 4.71 -21.44 -16.92
N LYS A 276 4.29 -20.97 -18.10
CA LYS A 276 2.91 -20.92 -18.56
C LYS A 276 2.42 -22.28 -19.05
N LEU A 277 3.21 -22.96 -19.84
CA LEU A 277 2.89 -24.26 -20.45
C LEU A 277 4.13 -25.16 -20.39
N CYS A 278 3.92 -26.43 -20.06
CA CYS A 278 4.98 -27.43 -20.09
C CYS A 278 5.41 -27.71 -21.54
N THR A 279 6.70 -27.97 -21.72
CA THR A 279 7.29 -28.38 -23.01
C THR A 279 7.02 -29.86 -23.24
N LEU A 280 6.57 -30.22 -24.44
CA LEU A 280 6.29 -31.59 -24.83
C LEU A 280 7.58 -32.35 -25.15
N CYS A 281 7.69 -33.62 -24.75
CA CYS A 281 8.67 -34.51 -25.32
C CYS A 281 8.39 -34.68 -26.84
N ALA A 282 9.44 -34.57 -27.66
CA ALA A 282 9.34 -34.76 -29.11
C ALA A 282 8.99 -36.21 -29.45
N LYS A 283 8.55 -36.47 -30.69
CA LYS A 283 8.37 -37.80 -31.23
C LYS A 283 9.65 -38.64 -31.06
N GLY A 284 9.52 -39.93 -30.98
CA GLY A 284 10.61 -40.84 -30.66
C GLY A 284 11.01 -40.90 -29.20
N ARG A 285 10.43 -40.00 -28.38
CA ARG A 285 10.71 -39.88 -26.94
C ARG A 285 9.47 -40.04 -26.11
N TYR A 286 9.65 -40.50 -24.87
CA TYR A 286 8.57 -40.63 -23.87
C TYR A 286 9.02 -40.14 -22.48
N ASN A 287 8.09 -39.82 -21.65
CA ASN A 287 8.33 -39.54 -20.24
C ASN A 287 7.14 -40.06 -19.41
N GLY A 288 7.35 -41.09 -18.59
CA GLY A 288 6.32 -41.71 -17.74
C GLY A 288 6.10 -41.02 -16.40
N LEU A 289 6.80 -39.94 -16.09
CA LEU A 289 6.74 -39.26 -14.80
C LEU A 289 6.14 -37.85 -14.92
N THR A 290 5.46 -37.40 -13.88
CA THR A 290 4.94 -36.03 -13.77
C THR A 290 5.97 -35.09 -13.19
N ALA A 291 5.73 -33.77 -13.31
CA ALA A 291 6.55 -32.73 -12.71
C ALA A 291 8.03 -32.74 -13.10
N GLN A 292 8.35 -33.23 -14.30
CA GLN A 292 9.73 -33.29 -14.76
C GLN A 292 10.29 -31.91 -15.09
N ILE A 293 11.57 -31.70 -14.75
CA ILE A 293 12.21 -30.38 -14.82
C ILE A 293 13.26 -30.25 -15.92
N TYR A 294 13.74 -31.37 -16.50
CA TYR A 294 14.80 -31.37 -17.53
C TYR A 294 14.38 -32.06 -18.83
N PRO A 295 14.91 -31.62 -19.99
CA PRO A 295 14.70 -32.30 -21.27
C PRO A 295 15.18 -33.75 -21.26
N SER A 296 16.17 -34.09 -20.41
CA SER A 296 16.70 -35.46 -20.25
C SER A 296 15.69 -36.45 -19.67
N ALA A 297 14.58 -35.96 -19.09
CA ALA A 297 13.47 -36.80 -18.67
C ALA A 297 12.72 -37.41 -19.87
N CYS A 298 12.82 -36.82 -21.06
CA CYS A 298 12.29 -37.36 -22.31
C CYS A 298 13.26 -38.41 -22.86
N LEU A 299 13.07 -39.64 -22.43
CA LEU A 299 13.89 -40.78 -22.86
C LEU A 299 13.57 -41.18 -24.30
N ILE A 300 14.56 -41.62 -25.10
CA ILE A 300 14.31 -42.20 -26.42
C ILE A 300 13.72 -43.62 -26.24
N CYS A 301 12.80 -44.01 -27.11
CA CYS A 301 12.26 -45.35 -27.11
C CYS A 301 13.37 -46.39 -27.37
N ASN A 302 13.34 -47.51 -26.67
CA ASN A 302 14.25 -48.62 -26.85
C ASN A 302 13.89 -49.46 -28.11
N ALA A 303 14.77 -50.35 -28.50
CA ALA A 303 14.58 -51.29 -29.61
C ALA A 303 13.16 -51.94 -29.55
N GLY A 304 12.56 -52.14 -30.73
CA GLY A 304 11.25 -52.70 -30.90
C GLY A 304 10.10 -51.79 -30.49
N LYS A 305 10.37 -50.50 -30.20
CA LYS A 305 9.36 -49.51 -29.77
C LYS A 305 9.50 -48.15 -30.42
N TYR A 306 8.43 -47.42 -30.57
CA TYR A 306 8.37 -46.08 -31.14
C TYR A 306 7.37 -45.16 -30.45
N ALA A 307 7.46 -43.85 -30.68
CA ALA A 307 6.50 -42.82 -30.21
C ALA A 307 6.19 -41.85 -31.36
N ASP A 308 5.10 -42.06 -32.03
CA ASP A 308 4.66 -41.31 -33.22
C ASP A 308 3.99 -39.96 -32.92
N VAL A 309 3.75 -39.68 -31.65
CA VAL A 309 3.19 -38.41 -31.21
C VAL A 309 4.05 -37.75 -30.14
N SER A 310 4.09 -36.41 -30.15
CA SER A 310 4.71 -35.66 -29.06
C SER A 310 3.94 -35.85 -27.75
N SER A 311 4.62 -35.65 -26.63
CA SER A 311 4.04 -35.87 -25.28
C SER A 311 3.64 -37.31 -24.97
N SER A 312 4.35 -38.26 -25.54
CA SER A 312 4.10 -39.67 -25.22
C SER A 312 4.49 -40.03 -23.79
N SER A 313 3.61 -40.68 -23.04
CA SER A 313 3.90 -41.20 -21.70
C SER A 313 4.66 -42.52 -21.73
N THR A 314 4.50 -43.27 -22.80
CA THR A 314 5.13 -44.60 -23.04
C THR A 314 5.38 -44.75 -24.53
N CYS A 315 6.30 -45.63 -24.90
CA CYS A 315 6.48 -46.03 -26.29
C CYS A 315 5.49 -47.12 -26.71
N LYS A 316 4.98 -47.04 -27.93
CA LYS A 316 4.23 -48.08 -28.62
C LYS A 316 5.18 -49.21 -29.05
N GLU A 317 4.67 -50.42 -29.20
CA GLU A 317 5.43 -51.60 -29.60
C GLU A 317 5.30 -51.82 -31.07
N CYS A 318 6.41 -52.19 -31.72
CA CYS A 318 6.40 -52.77 -33.07
C CYS A 318 5.59 -54.05 -33.07
N GLY A 319 4.77 -54.26 -34.12
CA GLY A 319 3.93 -55.41 -34.26
C GLY A 319 4.72 -56.72 -34.52
N LYS A 320 4.06 -57.86 -34.47
CA LYS A 320 4.61 -59.15 -34.91
C LYS A 320 5.02 -59.04 -36.41
N GLY A 321 6.03 -59.81 -36.82
CA GLY A 321 6.54 -59.74 -38.16
C GLY A 321 7.44 -58.54 -38.47
N THR A 322 7.60 -57.61 -37.49
CA THR A 322 8.45 -56.45 -37.64
C THR A 322 9.52 -56.37 -36.55
N PHE A 323 10.58 -55.59 -36.80
CA PHE A 323 11.64 -55.33 -35.84
C PHE A 323 12.09 -53.88 -35.91
N LEU A 324 12.75 -53.40 -34.86
CA LEU A 324 13.41 -52.12 -34.80
C LEU A 324 14.71 -52.32 -33.99
N MET A 325 15.87 -52.06 -34.62
CA MET A 325 17.16 -52.46 -34.05
C MET A 325 17.80 -51.38 -33.16
N ASP A 326 17.55 -50.09 -33.42
CA ASP A 326 18.15 -49.00 -32.61
C ASP A 326 17.80 -49.17 -31.14
N ASP A 327 18.80 -49.06 -30.26
CA ASP A 327 18.66 -49.27 -28.82
C ASP A 327 18.42 -47.95 -28.05
N GLY A 328 17.73 -47.00 -28.67
CA GLY A 328 17.41 -45.72 -28.05
C GLY A 328 18.53 -44.69 -28.13
N THR A 329 19.29 -44.74 -29.19
CA THR A 329 20.38 -43.78 -29.48
C THR A 329 19.90 -42.61 -30.32
N THR A 330 19.01 -42.86 -31.28
CA THR A 330 18.54 -41.88 -32.27
C THR A 330 17.02 -41.73 -32.21
N ALA A 331 16.50 -40.60 -31.79
CA ALA A 331 15.06 -40.38 -31.64
C ALA A 331 14.28 -40.45 -32.97
N SER A 332 14.92 -40.04 -34.11
CA SER A 332 14.31 -40.12 -35.45
C SER A 332 14.06 -41.53 -35.93
N ASP A 333 14.74 -42.53 -35.35
CA ASP A 333 14.56 -43.93 -35.70
C ASP A 333 13.45 -44.59 -34.87
N HIS A 334 12.76 -43.81 -34.06
CA HIS A 334 11.67 -44.24 -33.16
C HIS A 334 10.44 -43.31 -33.24
N ASP A 335 10.38 -42.42 -34.23
CA ASP A 335 9.38 -41.37 -34.26
C ASP A 335 8.16 -41.66 -35.17
N ASN A 336 8.18 -42.81 -35.83
CA ASN A 336 7.16 -43.23 -36.80
C ASN A 336 6.90 -44.72 -36.71
N PRO A 337 5.63 -45.20 -36.90
CA PRO A 337 5.35 -46.63 -37.00
C PRO A 337 6.09 -47.35 -38.14
N ASN A 338 6.51 -46.62 -39.19
CA ASN A 338 7.26 -47.17 -40.30
C ASN A 338 8.75 -47.49 -39.95
N ASP A 339 9.23 -47.03 -38.76
CA ASP A 339 10.57 -47.41 -38.26
C ASP A 339 10.59 -48.86 -37.83
N CYS A 340 9.41 -49.50 -37.62
CA CYS A 340 9.24 -50.93 -37.46
C CYS A 340 9.34 -51.62 -38.81
N ILE A 341 10.51 -52.11 -39.14
CA ILE A 341 10.84 -52.74 -40.44
C ILE A 341 10.29 -54.17 -40.46
N VAL A 342 9.62 -54.56 -41.55
CA VAL A 342 9.18 -55.93 -41.76
C VAL A 342 10.40 -56.88 -41.85
N CYS A 343 10.31 -58.05 -41.23
CA CYS A 343 11.34 -59.08 -41.33
C CYS A 343 11.59 -59.47 -42.83
N LYS A 344 12.83 -59.68 -43.23
CA LYS A 344 13.19 -60.04 -44.58
C LYS A 344 12.93 -61.55 -44.82
N SER A 345 13.06 -61.99 -46.08
CA SER A 345 13.01 -63.41 -46.45
C SER A 345 13.88 -64.27 -45.52
N GLY A 346 13.42 -65.47 -45.20
CA GLY A 346 14.09 -66.37 -44.28
C GLY A 346 14.02 -65.95 -42.78
N GLN A 347 13.24 -64.93 -42.41
CA GLN A 347 13.20 -64.40 -41.05
C GLN A 347 11.77 -64.11 -40.61
N TYR A 348 11.47 -64.29 -39.31
CA TYR A 348 10.17 -64.02 -38.72
C TYR A 348 10.29 -63.42 -37.31
N ALA A 349 9.20 -62.84 -36.79
CA ALA A 349 9.08 -62.30 -35.41
C ALA A 349 7.73 -62.64 -34.82
N THR A 350 7.65 -63.61 -33.90
CA THR A 350 6.40 -64.10 -33.27
C THR A 350 5.89 -63.20 -32.16
N SER A 351 6.72 -62.31 -31.65
CA SER A 351 6.39 -61.40 -30.55
C SER A 351 6.46 -59.94 -31.00
N THR A 352 5.74 -59.06 -30.28
CA THR A 352 5.87 -57.61 -30.34
C THR A 352 7.22 -57.16 -29.72
N LYS A 353 7.66 -55.96 -29.94
CA LYS A 353 8.92 -55.35 -29.39
C LYS A 353 10.19 -56.07 -29.88
N THR A 354 10.16 -56.67 -31.01
CA THR A 354 11.30 -57.45 -31.50
C THR A 354 12.42 -56.52 -31.92
N LYS A 355 13.64 -56.75 -31.39
CA LYS A 355 14.86 -56.05 -31.77
C LYS A 355 15.47 -56.57 -33.06
N ARG A 356 15.39 -57.88 -33.30
CA ARG A 356 15.88 -58.55 -34.49
C ARG A 356 14.96 -59.74 -34.80
N CYS A 357 14.73 -59.98 -36.08
CA CYS A 357 13.97 -61.14 -36.51
C CYS A 357 14.75 -62.48 -36.24
N THR A 358 14.00 -63.50 -35.94
CA THR A 358 14.50 -64.88 -35.81
C THR A 358 14.66 -65.46 -37.22
N ARG A 359 15.70 -66.19 -37.45
CA ARG A 359 15.93 -66.85 -38.74
C ARG A 359 15.20 -68.21 -38.81
N CYS A 360 14.68 -68.58 -39.98
CA CYS A 360 14.19 -69.90 -40.24
C CYS A 360 15.34 -70.92 -40.05
N GLU A 361 15.02 -72.12 -39.53
CA GLU A 361 15.96 -73.21 -39.36
C GLU A 361 16.46 -73.72 -40.70
N ILE A 362 17.63 -74.38 -40.69
CA ILE A 362 18.20 -75.08 -41.88
C ILE A 362 17.18 -76.06 -42.42
N GLY A 363 17.01 -76.08 -43.74
CA GLY A 363 16.05 -76.91 -44.43
C GLY A 363 14.67 -76.27 -44.60
N LYS A 364 14.45 -75.06 -44.06
CA LYS A 364 13.22 -74.24 -44.22
C LYS A 364 13.47 -72.95 -44.96
N ILE A 365 12.47 -72.48 -45.68
CA ILE A 365 12.47 -71.20 -46.40
C ILE A 365 11.23 -70.37 -46.09
N LEU A 366 11.40 -69.04 -46.15
CA LEU A 366 10.32 -68.05 -46.13
C LEU A 366 10.61 -67.08 -47.27
N THR A 367 9.75 -67.06 -48.28
CA THR A 367 10.03 -66.43 -49.58
C THR A 367 9.51 -65.02 -49.71
N ASP A 368 8.69 -64.53 -48.81
CA ASP A 368 8.27 -63.12 -48.82
C ASP A 368 9.45 -62.20 -48.56
N GLU A 369 9.62 -61.13 -49.38
CA GLU A 369 10.80 -60.23 -49.32
C GLU A 369 10.70 -59.15 -48.27
N GLY A 370 9.82 -59.33 -47.27
CA GLY A 370 9.61 -58.34 -46.19
C GLY A 370 8.68 -57.21 -46.59
N THR A 371 7.65 -57.53 -47.37
CA THR A 371 6.64 -56.57 -47.81
C THR A 371 5.35 -56.62 -46.98
N ASP A 372 5.08 -57.77 -46.35
CA ASP A 372 3.85 -58.03 -45.54
C ASP A 372 4.23 -58.61 -44.17
N ALA A 373 4.08 -57.86 -43.10
CA ALA A 373 4.37 -58.31 -41.74
C ALA A 373 3.57 -59.55 -41.29
N THR A 374 2.37 -59.76 -41.83
CA THR A 374 1.54 -60.91 -41.51
C THR A 374 2.08 -62.24 -42.05
N LYS A 375 3.01 -62.15 -42.99
CA LYS A 375 3.72 -63.31 -43.52
C LYS A 375 5.04 -63.65 -42.81
N HIS A 376 5.36 -62.84 -41.80
CA HIS A 376 6.58 -62.99 -40.99
C HIS A 376 6.26 -63.02 -39.48
N ASP A 377 4.98 -63.22 -39.09
CA ASP A 377 4.52 -63.10 -37.72
C ASP A 377 4.46 -64.42 -36.96
N LYS A 378 4.78 -65.58 -37.64
CA LYS A 378 4.74 -66.89 -37.08
C LYS A 378 5.89 -67.78 -37.58
N GLU A 379 6.34 -68.71 -36.77
CA GLU A 379 7.36 -69.68 -37.11
C GLU A 379 6.93 -70.68 -38.22
N ASP A 380 5.65 -71.05 -38.27
CA ASP A 380 5.09 -71.99 -39.24
C ASP A 380 5.10 -71.47 -40.70
N GLN A 381 5.38 -70.19 -40.86
CA GLN A 381 5.59 -69.57 -42.19
C GLN A 381 6.96 -69.93 -42.80
N CYS A 382 7.89 -70.44 -41.99
CA CYS A 382 9.08 -71.13 -42.48
C CYS A 382 8.72 -72.51 -42.96
N VAL A 383 8.50 -72.69 -44.26
CA VAL A 383 8.10 -73.95 -44.89
C VAL A 383 9.30 -74.78 -45.30
N ASP A 384 9.16 -76.13 -45.35
CA ASP A 384 10.22 -77.04 -45.77
C ASP A 384 10.67 -76.70 -47.22
N CYS A 385 11.95 -76.88 -47.50
CA CYS A 385 12.49 -76.72 -48.82
C CYS A 385 11.82 -77.72 -49.78
N PRO A 386 11.49 -77.29 -51.02
CA PRO A 386 10.96 -78.15 -52.05
C PRO A 386 11.90 -79.35 -52.36
N THR A 387 11.34 -80.45 -52.81
CA THR A 387 12.15 -81.59 -53.20
C THR A 387 13.28 -81.23 -54.21
N GLY A 388 14.46 -81.71 -53.92
CA GLY A 388 15.64 -81.44 -54.74
C GLY A 388 16.34 -80.11 -54.44
N LYS A 389 15.88 -79.34 -53.38
CA LYS A 389 16.52 -78.09 -52.91
C LYS A 389 16.95 -78.22 -51.47
N TYR A 390 17.93 -77.46 -51.08
CA TYR A 390 18.35 -77.35 -49.66
C TYR A 390 18.78 -75.94 -49.33
N THR A 391 18.82 -75.61 -48.07
CA THR A 391 19.42 -74.38 -47.54
C THR A 391 20.67 -74.75 -46.74
N SER A 392 21.80 -74.00 -46.96
CA SER A 392 23.05 -74.28 -46.31
C SER A 392 23.32 -73.41 -45.07
N TYR A 393 22.44 -72.48 -44.76
CA TYR A 393 22.55 -71.56 -43.62
C TYR A 393 21.14 -71.11 -43.14
N ASP A 394 21.08 -70.64 -41.91
CA ASP A 394 19.86 -70.14 -41.32
C ASP A 394 19.40 -68.86 -42.01
N GLY A 395 18.09 -68.68 -42.17
CA GLY A 395 17.47 -67.47 -42.70
C GLY A 395 17.52 -67.39 -44.23
N SER A 396 17.38 -68.46 -44.92
CA SER A 396 17.26 -68.57 -46.38
C SER A 396 15.85 -68.33 -46.89
#